data_9b7a4df41da1925699b767ad82e260a9
#
_entry.id   9b7a4df41da1925699b767ad82e260a9
#
_cell.length_a   1.000
_cell.length_b   1.000
_cell.length_c   1.000
_cell.angle_alpha   90.00
_cell.angle_beta   90.00
_cell.angle_gamma   90.00
#
_symmetry.space_group_name_H-M   'P 1'
#
loop_
_entity.id
_entity.type
_entity.pdbx_description
1 polymer ?
#
loop_
_entity_poly.entity_id
_entity_poly.type
_entity_poly.pdbx_seq_one_letter_code
_entity_poly.pdbx_strand_id
1 'polypeptide(L)'
;MIHKIEYRFIFNLGSALSNDDTGTSSRTAGNSITDEITRKMSASKKYRWKSAELEKITAFFRALSVSCDVSWNDFNSAIMSIKCRDMLFKGFVSHYNADIVFTVTSPDQGSGRIEELAGILDSAAASSGLYVYKYIYDGESLKAYSLSGGKFTTPLSGFIGVDVGSISTNVVFVDGNSNVIELVYTYTRGRVLDALKSAFTEMEEKLPDNAIVLGVGVTGSSGELAKSILRADIYRTEIYSHAAATIHQLPEVKSILEIGGQDSKVIYVNNGIPEKSKMNEWCGAGTGAMLDAEAARMGIDINELGDYALRAKKAINFRTRCGVFMASCMIDAQAHGYPIEVIIAGLCKACASNYINTLGINRKTLEHPIVFQGGVASNKGVKKQLEDYIAEAQGRECTLFVPVYHHVMGAIGMGIIAGRNYGKTGAAGAFRGFDGIRGITSELEVCGHSSCTRHSSPESFCDLIKLRIDGKTIATIGACDEYPRELLKDE
;
A
#
# COMPACT_ATOMS: atom_id res chain seq x y z
N MET A 1 -13.32 -31.14 2.19
CA MET A 1 -14.07 -30.94 0.92
C MET A 1 -13.92 -29.52 0.43
N ILE A 2 -13.71 -29.33 -0.88
CA ILE A 2 -13.56 -27.96 -1.41
C ILE A 2 -14.93 -27.28 -1.44
N HIS A 3 -15.06 -26.15 -0.72
CA HIS A 3 -16.28 -25.36 -0.65
C HIS A 3 -16.26 -24.19 -1.63
N LYS A 4 -15.08 -23.63 -1.89
CA LYS A 4 -14.90 -22.45 -2.73
C LYS A 4 -13.54 -22.52 -3.44
N ILE A 5 -13.52 -22.15 -4.71
CA ILE A 5 -12.29 -21.87 -5.47
C ILE A 5 -12.33 -20.42 -5.92
N GLU A 6 -11.21 -19.76 -5.79
CA GLU A 6 -11.05 -18.39 -6.17
C GLU A 6 -9.82 -18.23 -7.07
N TYR A 7 -9.98 -17.56 -8.20
CA TYR A 7 -8.91 -17.21 -9.12
C TYR A 7 -8.67 -15.72 -9.01
N ARG A 8 -7.50 -15.33 -8.53
CA ARG A 8 -7.09 -13.94 -8.41
C ARG A 8 -6.15 -13.59 -9.53
N PHE A 9 -6.62 -12.73 -10.43
CA PHE A 9 -5.87 -12.23 -11.56
C PHE A 9 -5.12 -10.98 -11.14
N ILE A 10 -3.80 -11.09 -11.07
CA ILE A 10 -2.92 -10.04 -10.59
C ILE A 10 -2.53 -9.15 -11.76
N PHE A 11 -2.74 -7.85 -11.59
CA PHE A 11 -2.33 -6.84 -12.56
C PHE A 11 -1.02 -6.20 -12.12
N ASN A 12 -0.12 -6.02 -13.09
CA ASN A 12 1.13 -5.34 -12.81
C ASN A 12 0.84 -3.90 -12.36
N LEU A 13 1.42 -3.49 -11.23
CA LEU A 13 1.20 -2.18 -10.59
C LEU A 13 1.34 -0.99 -11.55
N GLY A 14 2.20 -1.08 -12.57
CA GLY A 14 2.33 -0.06 -13.62
C GLY A 14 1.10 0.13 -14.50
N SER A 15 0.12 -0.79 -14.49
CA SER A 15 -1.12 -0.68 -15.28
C SER A 15 -2.26 0.02 -14.56
N ALA A 16 -2.20 0.13 -13.23
CA ALA A 16 -3.28 0.66 -12.39
C ALA A 16 -2.94 2.06 -11.85
N LEU A 17 -2.56 2.98 -12.71
CA LEU A 17 -2.45 4.39 -12.36
C LEU A 17 -3.84 5.03 -12.42
N SER A 18 -4.29 5.63 -11.30
CA SER A 18 -5.54 6.39 -11.26
C SER A 18 -5.38 7.71 -12.01
N ASN A 19 -5.50 7.68 -13.33
CA ASN A 19 -5.48 8.90 -14.14
C ASN A 19 -6.87 9.22 -14.68
N ASP A 20 -7.17 10.52 -14.67
CA ASP A 20 -8.32 11.12 -15.36
C ASP A 20 -8.16 11.16 -16.89
N ASP A 21 -7.46 10.21 -17.47
CA ASP A 21 -7.29 10.17 -18.91
C ASP A 21 -8.56 9.65 -19.60
N THR A 22 -9.17 10.53 -20.36
CA THR A 22 -10.36 10.29 -21.18
C THR A 22 -10.01 9.41 -22.38
N GLY A 23 -9.70 8.14 -22.14
CA GLY A 23 -9.56 7.15 -23.20
C GLY A 23 -10.93 6.86 -23.81
N THR A 24 -11.15 7.30 -25.03
CA THR A 24 -12.29 7.00 -25.86
C THR A 24 -12.49 5.50 -25.98
N SER A 25 -13.56 4.98 -25.36
CA SER A 25 -13.98 3.60 -25.58
C SER A 25 -14.44 3.44 -27.03
N SER A 26 -13.75 2.65 -27.82
CA SER A 26 -14.28 2.17 -29.10
C SER A 26 -15.51 1.30 -28.81
N ARG A 27 -16.67 1.80 -29.20
CA ARG A 27 -17.94 1.05 -29.17
C ARG A 27 -17.87 -0.02 -30.27
N THR A 28 -17.56 -1.25 -29.87
CA THR A 28 -17.91 -2.41 -30.68
C THR A 28 -19.22 -2.98 -30.13
N ALA A 29 -20.26 -2.91 -30.90
CA ALA A 29 -21.55 -3.53 -30.58
C ALA A 29 -21.45 -5.03 -30.84
N GLY A 30 -21.21 -5.80 -29.81
CA GLY A 30 -21.27 -7.26 -29.80
C GLY A 30 -22.04 -7.74 -28.58
N ASN A 31 -22.94 -8.71 -28.75
CA ASN A 31 -23.75 -9.31 -27.69
C ASN A 31 -23.04 -10.50 -27.03
N SER A 32 -21.71 -10.51 -27.01
CA SER A 32 -20.96 -11.61 -26.39
C SER A 32 -20.72 -11.32 -24.89
N ILE A 33 -20.56 -12.39 -24.10
CA ILE A 33 -20.24 -12.30 -22.68
C ILE A 33 -18.96 -11.50 -22.45
N THR A 34 -18.02 -11.57 -23.39
CA THR A 34 -16.74 -10.88 -23.37
C THR A 34 -16.92 -9.36 -23.50
N ASP A 35 -17.86 -8.90 -24.34
CA ASP A 35 -18.17 -7.48 -24.52
C ASP A 35 -18.84 -6.92 -23.27
N GLU A 36 -19.65 -7.72 -22.60
CA GLU A 36 -20.31 -7.34 -21.38
C GLU A 36 -19.35 -7.24 -20.19
N ILE A 37 -18.41 -8.16 -20.05
CA ILE A 37 -17.33 -8.11 -19.06
C ILE A 37 -16.49 -6.87 -19.29
N THR A 38 -16.04 -6.64 -20.51
CA THR A 38 -15.25 -5.46 -20.88
C THR A 38 -16.00 -4.18 -20.54
N ARG A 39 -17.31 -4.12 -20.82
CA ARG A 39 -18.13 -2.95 -20.50
C ARG A 39 -18.26 -2.72 -19.00
N LYS A 40 -18.51 -3.77 -18.19
CA LYS A 40 -18.61 -3.67 -16.73
C LYS A 40 -17.28 -3.26 -16.10
N MET A 41 -16.18 -3.82 -16.55
CA MET A 41 -14.85 -3.47 -16.06
C MET A 41 -14.45 -2.04 -16.46
N SER A 42 -14.75 -1.61 -17.67
CA SER A 42 -14.52 -0.25 -18.15
C SER A 42 -15.40 0.79 -17.43
N ALA A 43 -16.56 0.38 -16.94
CA ALA A 43 -17.49 1.23 -16.19
C ALA A 43 -17.11 1.36 -14.70
N SER A 44 -16.09 0.66 -14.22
CA SER A 44 -15.63 0.77 -12.83
C SER A 44 -15.15 2.19 -12.54
N LYS A 45 -15.80 2.87 -11.58
CA LYS A 45 -15.41 4.22 -11.13
C LYS A 45 -14.12 4.22 -10.31
N LYS A 46 -13.70 3.06 -9.81
CA LYS A 46 -12.58 2.93 -8.88
C LYS A 46 -11.24 2.68 -9.57
N TYR A 47 -11.24 1.94 -10.69
CA TYR A 47 -10.02 1.59 -11.42
C TYR A 47 -10.25 1.72 -12.93
N ARG A 48 -9.31 2.35 -13.64
CA ARG A 48 -9.28 2.38 -15.10
C ARG A 48 -8.23 1.39 -15.58
N TRP A 49 -8.71 0.36 -16.24
CA TRP A 49 -7.86 -0.70 -16.79
C TRP A 49 -7.34 -0.31 -18.17
N LYS A 50 -6.07 -0.59 -18.44
CA LYS A 50 -5.53 -0.48 -19.81
C LYS A 50 -6.21 -1.51 -20.71
N SER A 51 -6.43 -1.16 -21.97
CA SER A 51 -7.07 -2.07 -22.95
C SER A 51 -6.39 -3.44 -23.01
N ALA A 52 -5.06 -3.48 -22.96
CA ALA A 52 -4.30 -4.72 -22.97
C ALA A 52 -4.59 -5.64 -21.77
N GLU A 53 -4.87 -5.08 -20.60
CA GLU A 53 -5.22 -5.88 -19.40
C GLU A 53 -6.66 -6.40 -19.49
N LEU A 54 -7.57 -5.60 -20.02
CA LEU A 54 -8.95 -6.03 -20.31
C LEU A 54 -8.99 -7.18 -21.32
N GLU A 55 -8.14 -7.14 -22.34
CA GLU A 55 -8.02 -8.22 -23.33
C GLU A 55 -7.58 -9.54 -22.69
N LYS A 56 -6.67 -9.50 -21.73
CA LYS A 56 -6.20 -10.70 -21.00
C LYS A 56 -7.31 -11.34 -20.17
N ILE A 57 -8.10 -10.55 -19.43
CA ILE A 57 -9.27 -11.06 -18.70
C ILE A 57 -10.33 -11.58 -19.67
N THR A 58 -10.54 -10.90 -20.79
CA THR A 58 -11.44 -11.34 -21.84
C THR A 58 -11.00 -12.71 -22.40
N ALA A 59 -9.69 -12.95 -22.53
CA ALA A 59 -9.16 -14.23 -22.96
C ALA A 59 -9.52 -15.38 -22.00
N PHE A 60 -9.49 -15.14 -20.67
CA PHE A 60 -9.95 -16.12 -19.69
C PHE A 60 -11.40 -16.52 -19.90
N PHE A 61 -12.32 -15.53 -20.00
CA PHE A 61 -13.74 -15.84 -20.16
C PHE A 61 -14.06 -16.43 -21.54
N ARG A 62 -13.34 -16.05 -22.58
CA ARG A 62 -13.45 -16.66 -23.91
C ARG A 62 -13.03 -18.14 -23.84
N ALA A 63 -11.93 -18.46 -23.20
CA ALA A 63 -11.48 -19.83 -23.02
C ALA A 63 -12.47 -20.66 -22.18
N LEU A 64 -13.03 -20.07 -21.13
CA LEU A 64 -14.06 -20.71 -20.31
C LEU A 64 -15.33 -20.99 -21.12
N SER A 65 -15.76 -20.06 -21.97
CA SER A 65 -16.96 -20.19 -22.81
C SER A 65 -16.84 -21.26 -23.92
N VAL A 66 -15.65 -21.76 -24.20
CA VAL A 66 -15.46 -22.90 -25.12
C VAL A 66 -15.97 -24.21 -24.49
N SER A 67 -15.85 -24.34 -23.17
CA SER A 67 -16.16 -25.59 -22.45
C SER A 67 -17.42 -25.51 -21.60
N CYS A 68 -17.89 -24.31 -21.28
CA CYS A 68 -19.04 -24.07 -20.41
C CYS A 68 -19.94 -22.97 -20.96
N ASP A 69 -21.24 -23.09 -20.74
CA ASP A 69 -22.18 -22.00 -20.98
C ASP A 69 -22.08 -21.02 -19.80
N VAL A 70 -21.71 -19.79 -20.09
CA VAL A 70 -21.54 -18.74 -19.08
C VAL A 70 -22.57 -17.64 -19.32
N SER A 71 -23.37 -17.31 -18.34
CA SER A 71 -24.39 -16.27 -18.44
C SER A 71 -24.44 -15.39 -17.18
N TRP A 72 -24.76 -14.12 -17.33
CA TRP A 72 -24.99 -13.22 -16.21
C TRP A 72 -26.43 -13.37 -15.69
N ASN A 73 -26.55 -13.49 -14.35
CA ASN A 73 -27.87 -13.62 -13.72
C ASN A 73 -28.56 -12.26 -13.53
N ASP A 74 -27.75 -11.20 -13.34
CA ASP A 74 -28.22 -9.83 -13.19
C ASP A 74 -27.10 -8.85 -13.61
N PHE A 75 -27.47 -7.81 -14.35
CA PHE A 75 -26.55 -6.75 -14.82
C PHE A 75 -25.92 -5.93 -13.69
N ASN A 76 -26.61 -5.77 -12.57
CA ASN A 76 -26.12 -4.97 -11.44
C ASN A 76 -25.37 -5.80 -10.40
N SER A 77 -25.59 -7.10 -10.35
CA SER A 77 -24.82 -8.03 -9.54
C SER A 77 -23.68 -8.61 -10.38
N ALA A 78 -22.52 -8.75 -9.77
CA ALA A 78 -21.39 -9.45 -10.41
C ALA A 78 -21.56 -10.97 -10.41
N ILE A 79 -22.80 -11.47 -10.47
CA ILE A 79 -23.16 -12.89 -10.34
C ILE A 79 -23.36 -13.49 -11.73
N MET A 80 -22.72 -14.62 -11.96
CA MET A 80 -22.78 -15.38 -13.19
C MET A 80 -23.28 -16.80 -12.90
N SER A 81 -23.97 -17.39 -13.87
CA SER A 81 -24.21 -18.82 -13.92
C SER A 81 -23.22 -19.46 -14.90
N ILE A 82 -22.57 -20.53 -14.45
CA ILE A 82 -21.62 -21.31 -15.27
C ILE A 82 -22.20 -22.73 -15.35
N LYS A 83 -22.65 -23.11 -16.53
CA LYS A 83 -23.15 -24.45 -16.79
C LYS A 83 -22.12 -25.26 -17.56
N CYS A 84 -21.55 -26.24 -16.91
CA CYS A 84 -20.62 -27.17 -17.51
C CYS A 84 -21.24 -28.58 -17.51
N ARG A 85 -21.55 -29.14 -18.69
CA ARG A 85 -22.28 -30.41 -18.84
C ARG A 85 -23.65 -30.30 -18.15
N ASP A 86 -23.90 -31.13 -17.14
CA ASP A 86 -25.13 -31.18 -16.32
C ASP A 86 -25.03 -30.39 -15.01
N MET A 87 -23.89 -29.75 -14.76
CA MET A 87 -23.59 -29.05 -13.53
C MET A 87 -23.79 -27.53 -13.68
N LEU A 88 -24.45 -26.95 -12.70
CA LEU A 88 -24.64 -25.49 -12.61
C LEU A 88 -23.87 -24.92 -11.40
N PHE A 89 -22.99 -23.98 -11.64
CA PHE A 89 -22.20 -23.28 -10.63
C PHE A 89 -22.56 -21.81 -10.59
N LYS A 90 -22.29 -21.18 -9.45
CA LYS A 90 -22.35 -19.71 -9.31
C LYS A 90 -20.94 -19.14 -9.39
N GLY A 91 -20.73 -18.21 -10.30
CA GLY A 91 -19.52 -17.43 -10.42
C GLY A 91 -19.75 -16.01 -9.92
N PHE A 92 -18.75 -15.43 -9.27
CA PHE A 92 -18.74 -14.04 -8.81
C PHE A 92 -17.49 -13.37 -9.33
N VAL A 93 -17.65 -12.16 -9.86
CA VAL A 93 -16.50 -11.29 -10.21
C VAL A 93 -16.47 -10.14 -9.22
N SER A 94 -15.38 -9.99 -8.53
CA SER A 94 -15.16 -8.89 -7.59
C SER A 94 -13.79 -8.27 -7.76
N HIS A 95 -13.57 -7.14 -7.11
CA HIS A 95 -12.27 -6.50 -7.04
C HIS A 95 -11.72 -6.67 -5.63
N TYR A 96 -10.47 -7.06 -5.54
CA TYR A 96 -9.72 -7.09 -4.31
C TYR A 96 -8.44 -6.26 -4.49
N ASN A 97 -8.32 -5.17 -3.74
CA ASN A 97 -7.30 -4.15 -4.00
C ASN A 97 -7.35 -3.67 -5.46
N ALA A 98 -6.29 -3.92 -6.26
CA ALA A 98 -6.22 -3.61 -7.68
C ALA A 98 -6.46 -4.83 -8.59
N ASP A 99 -6.72 -5.99 -8.00
CA ASP A 99 -6.85 -7.26 -8.72
C ASP A 99 -8.30 -7.58 -9.05
N ILE A 100 -8.50 -8.47 -10.01
CA ILE A 100 -9.81 -9.05 -10.31
C ILE A 100 -9.86 -10.45 -9.71
N VAL A 101 -10.89 -10.68 -8.93
CA VAL A 101 -11.14 -11.96 -8.28
C VAL A 101 -12.36 -12.61 -8.91
N PHE A 102 -12.18 -13.83 -9.40
CA PHE A 102 -13.25 -14.69 -9.88
C PHE A 102 -13.44 -15.84 -8.91
N THR A 103 -14.57 -15.84 -8.22
CA THR A 103 -14.91 -16.83 -7.19
C THR A 103 -15.96 -17.80 -7.73
N VAL A 104 -15.76 -19.07 -7.53
CA VAL A 104 -16.75 -20.13 -7.84
C VAL A 104 -17.11 -20.88 -6.58
N THR A 105 -18.41 -21.01 -6.35
CA THR A 105 -18.96 -21.80 -5.24
C THR A 105 -19.88 -22.89 -5.76
N SER A 106 -19.87 -24.03 -5.13
CA SER A 106 -20.88 -25.09 -5.40
C SER A 106 -22.22 -24.68 -4.82
N PRO A 107 -23.33 -24.81 -5.55
CA PRO A 107 -24.67 -24.53 -5.03
C PRO A 107 -25.14 -25.54 -4.00
N ASP A 108 -24.63 -26.79 -4.04
CA ASP A 108 -24.95 -27.88 -3.12
C ASP A 108 -23.71 -28.27 -2.29
N GLN A 109 -23.91 -28.62 -1.03
CA GLN A 109 -22.84 -29.09 -0.13
C GLN A 109 -22.16 -30.41 -0.53
N GLY A 110 -22.40 -30.90 -1.73
CA GLY A 110 -21.83 -32.11 -2.32
C GLY A 110 -20.60 -31.81 -3.20
N SER A 111 -19.47 -31.98 -2.69
CA SER A 111 -18.16 -31.41 -2.96
C SER A 111 -17.36 -31.95 -4.14
N GLY A 112 -17.66 -33.07 -4.70
CA GLY A 112 -16.86 -33.65 -5.81
C GLY A 112 -16.99 -32.93 -7.15
N ARG A 113 -18.01 -32.10 -7.30
CA ARG A 113 -18.34 -31.45 -8.58
C ARG A 113 -17.53 -30.20 -8.88
N ILE A 114 -17.10 -29.43 -7.84
CA ILE A 114 -16.30 -28.22 -8.04
C ILE A 114 -14.88 -28.58 -8.54
N GLU A 115 -14.38 -29.74 -8.20
CA GLU A 115 -13.08 -30.26 -8.63
C GLU A 115 -13.06 -30.60 -10.14
N GLU A 116 -14.17 -31.06 -10.68
CA GLU A 116 -14.30 -31.31 -12.13
C GLU A 116 -14.24 -30.01 -12.93
N LEU A 117 -14.87 -28.96 -12.41
CA LEU A 117 -14.81 -27.63 -13.03
C LEU A 117 -13.41 -27.01 -12.90
N ALA A 118 -12.67 -27.33 -11.83
CA ALA A 118 -11.36 -26.75 -11.55
C ALA A 118 -10.37 -26.93 -12.71
N GLY A 119 -10.35 -28.09 -13.36
CA GLY A 119 -9.48 -28.35 -14.51
C GLY A 119 -9.77 -27.43 -15.71
N ILE A 120 -11.04 -27.14 -15.96
CA ILE A 120 -11.47 -26.22 -17.02
C ILE A 120 -11.07 -24.78 -16.68
N LEU A 121 -11.30 -24.37 -15.44
CA LEU A 121 -10.94 -23.05 -14.93
C LEU A 121 -9.42 -22.86 -14.91
N ASP A 122 -8.66 -23.88 -14.51
CA ASP A 122 -7.20 -23.86 -14.53
C ASP A 122 -6.67 -23.63 -15.96
N SER A 123 -7.24 -24.32 -16.93
CA SER A 123 -6.87 -24.18 -18.35
C SER A 123 -7.24 -22.79 -18.90
N ALA A 124 -8.41 -22.29 -18.53
CA ALA A 124 -8.83 -20.93 -18.91
C ALA A 124 -7.94 -19.87 -18.27
N ALA A 125 -7.59 -20.03 -17.00
CA ALA A 125 -6.68 -19.12 -16.29
C ALA A 125 -5.28 -19.12 -16.92
N ALA A 126 -4.75 -20.27 -17.28
CA ALA A 126 -3.46 -20.40 -17.97
C ALA A 126 -3.44 -19.66 -19.31
N SER A 127 -4.57 -19.59 -20.01
CA SER A 127 -4.68 -18.92 -21.31
C SER A 127 -4.79 -17.40 -21.21
N SER A 128 -5.02 -16.84 -20.02
CA SER A 128 -5.21 -15.40 -19.82
C SER A 128 -3.95 -14.57 -20.05
N GLY A 129 -2.76 -15.15 -19.89
CA GLY A 129 -1.48 -14.44 -19.97
C GLY A 129 -1.25 -13.46 -18.81
N LEU A 130 -2.02 -13.60 -17.71
CA LEU A 130 -1.86 -12.86 -16.46
C LEU A 130 -1.15 -13.73 -15.40
N TYR A 131 -0.61 -13.10 -14.37
CA TYR A 131 -0.29 -13.82 -13.14
C TYR A 131 -1.59 -14.17 -12.45
N VAL A 132 -1.78 -15.45 -12.13
CA VAL A 132 -3.00 -15.96 -11.52
C VAL A 132 -2.64 -16.80 -10.32
N TYR A 133 -3.28 -16.51 -9.20
CA TYR A 133 -3.28 -17.36 -8.03
C TYR A 133 -4.63 -18.05 -7.89
N LYS A 134 -4.59 -19.33 -7.58
CA LYS A 134 -5.76 -20.13 -7.26
C LYS A 134 -5.82 -20.33 -5.76
N TYR A 135 -6.88 -19.84 -5.14
CA TYR A 135 -7.18 -20.05 -3.73
C TYR A 135 -8.21 -21.14 -3.59
N ILE A 136 -7.96 -22.06 -2.68
CA ILE A 136 -8.83 -23.21 -2.38
C ILE A 136 -9.20 -23.12 -0.90
N TYR A 137 -10.51 -23.07 -0.64
CA TYR A 137 -11.06 -23.09 0.71
C TYR A 137 -11.82 -24.39 0.92
N ASP A 138 -11.44 -25.21 1.91
CA ASP A 138 -12.03 -26.50 2.23
C ASP A 138 -12.94 -26.50 3.47
N GLY A 139 -13.21 -25.32 4.04
CA GLY A 139 -14.04 -25.11 5.23
C GLY A 139 -13.21 -24.92 6.50
N GLU A 140 -11.97 -25.39 6.54
CA GLU A 140 -11.05 -25.27 7.68
C GLU A 140 -9.78 -24.51 7.31
N SER A 141 -9.30 -24.66 6.07
CA SER A 141 -8.05 -24.07 5.60
C SER A 141 -8.23 -23.31 4.29
N LEU A 142 -7.41 -22.26 4.12
CA LEU A 142 -7.25 -21.49 2.88
C LEU A 142 -5.86 -21.74 2.32
N LYS A 143 -5.77 -22.33 1.12
CA LYS A 143 -4.50 -22.58 0.44
C LYS A 143 -4.43 -21.84 -0.88
N ALA A 144 -3.27 -21.26 -1.22
CA ALA A 144 -3.06 -20.60 -2.49
C ALA A 144 -1.90 -21.22 -3.27
N TYR A 145 -2.08 -21.29 -4.58
CA TYR A 145 -1.11 -21.87 -5.51
C TYR A 145 -0.93 -20.94 -6.71
N SER A 146 0.31 -20.74 -7.12
CA SER A 146 0.65 -20.04 -8.35
C SER A 146 0.66 -21.02 -9.55
N LEU A 147 0.40 -20.46 -10.72
CA LEU A 147 0.47 -21.20 -11.98
C LEU A 147 1.92 -21.43 -12.38
N SER A 148 2.32 -22.69 -12.55
CA SER A 148 3.65 -23.09 -13.03
C SER A 148 3.53 -24.28 -13.97
N GLY A 149 4.11 -24.16 -15.19
CA GLY A 149 4.01 -25.23 -16.19
C GLY A 149 2.57 -25.62 -16.57
N GLY A 150 1.63 -24.66 -16.54
CA GLY A 150 0.21 -24.90 -16.82
C GLY A 150 -0.59 -25.54 -15.67
N LYS A 151 -0.01 -25.67 -14.48
CA LYS A 151 -0.66 -26.25 -13.29
C LYS A 151 -0.48 -25.34 -12.07
N PHE A 152 -1.49 -25.34 -11.19
CA PHE A 152 -1.46 -24.64 -9.90
C PHE A 152 -0.90 -25.58 -8.81
N THR A 153 0.41 -25.67 -8.72
CA THR A 153 1.09 -26.59 -7.79
C THR A 153 2.10 -25.90 -6.87
N THR A 154 2.59 -24.73 -7.26
CA THR A 154 3.60 -24.01 -6.49
C THR A 154 2.93 -23.19 -5.40
N PRO A 155 3.23 -23.40 -4.10
CA PRO A 155 2.69 -22.57 -3.03
C PRO A 155 2.97 -21.09 -3.25
N LEU A 156 2.06 -20.23 -2.77
CA LEU A 156 2.29 -18.80 -2.74
C LEU A 156 3.53 -18.51 -1.90
N SER A 157 4.52 -17.87 -2.50
CA SER A 157 5.75 -17.48 -1.80
C SER A 157 6.09 -16.02 -2.12
N GLY A 158 6.70 -15.33 -1.16
CA GLY A 158 7.01 -13.92 -1.36
C GLY A 158 7.75 -13.28 -0.19
N PHE A 159 7.67 -11.97 -0.14
CA PHE A 159 8.46 -11.13 0.75
C PHE A 159 7.57 -10.17 1.51
N ILE A 160 7.87 -9.97 2.78
CA ILE A 160 7.19 -8.97 3.59
C ILE A 160 8.03 -7.69 3.57
N GLY A 161 7.38 -6.58 3.21
CA GLY A 161 7.91 -5.25 3.41
C GLY A 161 7.16 -4.54 4.52
N VAL A 162 7.89 -3.84 5.38
CA VAL A 162 7.34 -3.15 6.55
C VAL A 162 7.84 -1.71 6.57
N ASP A 163 6.91 -0.79 6.79
CA ASP A 163 7.20 0.62 6.99
C ASP A 163 6.61 1.07 8.33
N VAL A 164 7.49 1.39 9.29
CA VAL A 164 7.08 1.76 10.65
C VAL A 164 7.31 3.24 10.86
N GLY A 165 6.31 4.01 10.48
CA GLY A 165 6.29 5.45 10.70
C GLY A 165 5.75 5.85 12.07
N SER A 166 5.86 7.13 12.41
CA SER A 166 5.33 7.71 13.66
C SER A 166 3.80 7.66 13.74
N ILE A 167 3.10 7.78 12.61
CA ILE A 167 1.63 7.78 12.53
C ILE A 167 1.09 6.39 12.21
N SER A 168 1.66 5.72 11.20
CA SER A 168 1.18 4.41 10.72
C SER A 168 2.28 3.38 10.63
N THR A 169 1.89 2.13 10.80
CA THR A 169 2.68 0.93 10.56
C THR A 169 2.03 0.17 9.40
N ASN A 170 2.78 -0.05 8.34
CA ASN A 170 2.29 -0.66 7.11
C ASN A 170 3.05 -1.96 6.86
N VAL A 171 2.33 -3.02 6.56
CA VAL A 171 2.89 -4.34 6.22
C VAL A 171 2.33 -4.78 4.88
N VAL A 172 3.18 -5.17 3.97
CA VAL A 172 2.80 -5.62 2.63
C VAL A 172 3.46 -6.94 2.32
N PHE A 173 2.71 -7.90 1.82
CA PHE A 173 3.25 -9.12 1.24
C PHE A 173 3.27 -8.99 -0.27
N VAL A 174 4.46 -9.11 -0.86
CA VAL A 174 4.66 -9.12 -2.32
C VAL A 174 5.14 -10.48 -2.78
N ASP A 175 4.70 -10.91 -3.97
CA ASP A 175 5.17 -12.14 -4.58
C ASP A 175 6.58 -12.03 -5.18
N GLY A 176 7.09 -13.11 -5.77
CA GLY A 176 8.40 -13.14 -6.44
C GLY A 176 8.51 -12.20 -7.65
N ASN A 177 7.40 -11.72 -8.20
CA ASN A 177 7.33 -10.75 -9.29
C ASN A 177 7.11 -9.32 -8.79
N SER A 178 7.12 -9.12 -7.47
CA SER A 178 6.87 -7.83 -6.81
C SER A 178 5.43 -7.32 -6.94
N ASN A 179 4.46 -8.20 -7.22
CA ASN A 179 3.05 -7.85 -7.16
C ASN A 179 2.58 -7.82 -5.71
N VAL A 180 1.75 -6.84 -5.36
CA VAL A 180 1.15 -6.75 -4.02
C VAL A 180 0.05 -7.80 -3.90
N ILE A 181 0.21 -8.74 -3.00
CA ILE A 181 -0.77 -9.79 -2.72
C ILE A 181 -1.68 -9.38 -1.56
N GLU A 182 -1.08 -9.00 -0.42
CA GLU A 182 -1.80 -8.57 0.75
C GLU A 182 -1.18 -7.30 1.33
N LEU A 183 -2.00 -6.52 2.03
CA LEU A 183 -1.53 -5.35 2.75
C LEU A 183 -2.32 -5.13 4.05
N VAL A 184 -1.61 -4.58 5.02
CA VAL A 184 -2.17 -4.12 6.29
C VAL A 184 -1.71 -2.69 6.51
N TYR A 185 -2.65 -1.82 6.88
CA TYR A 185 -2.40 -0.45 7.29
C TYR A 185 -2.98 -0.26 8.68
N THR A 186 -2.13 0.04 9.65
CA THR A 186 -2.57 0.31 11.02
C THR A 186 -1.93 1.57 11.59
N TYR A 187 -2.54 2.17 12.63
CA TYR A 187 -1.97 3.34 13.28
C TYR A 187 -0.95 2.93 14.35
N THR A 188 0.23 3.56 14.32
CA THR A 188 1.31 3.29 15.31
C THR A 188 0.95 3.81 16.71
N ARG A 189 0.35 4.99 16.80
CA ARG A 189 -0.10 5.62 18.07
C ARG A 189 0.99 5.66 19.14
N GLY A 190 2.25 5.81 18.74
CA GLY A 190 3.42 5.78 19.66
C GLY A 190 3.74 4.41 20.26
N ARG A 191 3.06 3.33 19.84
CA ARG A 191 3.22 1.97 20.39
C ARG A 191 3.70 1.02 19.28
N VAL A 192 4.96 1.13 18.94
CA VAL A 192 5.56 0.41 17.80
C VAL A 192 5.39 -1.10 17.91
N LEU A 193 5.70 -1.68 19.09
CA LEU A 193 5.59 -3.12 19.33
C LEU A 193 4.14 -3.61 19.15
N ASP A 194 3.18 -2.90 19.76
CA ASP A 194 1.76 -3.28 19.68
C ASP A 194 1.23 -3.16 18.26
N ALA A 195 1.64 -2.09 17.54
CA ALA A 195 1.27 -1.89 16.15
C ALA A 195 1.83 -2.99 15.24
N LEU A 196 3.09 -3.39 15.45
CA LEU A 196 3.69 -4.52 14.72
C LEU A 196 2.97 -5.83 15.01
N LYS A 197 2.69 -6.13 16.31
CA LYS A 197 1.94 -7.33 16.69
C LYS A 197 0.58 -7.38 16.01
N SER A 198 -0.19 -6.29 16.08
CA SER A 198 -1.50 -6.19 15.45
C SER A 198 -1.42 -6.36 13.93
N ALA A 199 -0.48 -5.67 13.28
CA ALA A 199 -0.32 -5.73 11.83
C ALA A 199 0.10 -7.12 11.34
N PHE A 200 0.98 -7.81 12.09
CA PHE A 200 1.41 -9.16 11.73
C PHE A 200 0.34 -10.22 12.03
N THR A 201 -0.46 -10.05 13.08
CA THR A 201 -1.63 -10.91 13.32
C THR A 201 -2.64 -10.77 12.17
N GLU A 202 -2.97 -9.55 11.77
CA GLU A 202 -3.88 -9.32 10.64
C GLU A 202 -3.28 -9.82 9.31
N MET A 203 -1.98 -9.68 9.10
CA MET A 203 -1.31 -10.19 7.91
C MET A 203 -1.38 -11.72 7.85
N GLU A 204 -1.15 -12.41 8.96
CA GLU A 204 -1.26 -13.87 9.07
C GLU A 204 -2.68 -14.36 8.75
N GLU A 205 -3.71 -13.68 9.28
CA GLU A 205 -5.12 -14.00 9.01
C GLU A 205 -5.50 -13.81 7.53
N LYS A 206 -4.83 -12.89 6.83
CA LYS A 206 -5.06 -12.62 5.41
C LYS A 206 -4.30 -13.57 4.49
N LEU A 207 -3.15 -14.07 4.94
CA LEU A 207 -2.33 -14.96 4.13
C LEU A 207 -2.90 -16.38 4.12
N PRO A 208 -2.78 -17.10 3.00
CA PRO A 208 -3.09 -18.53 2.95
C PRO A 208 -2.20 -19.35 3.90
N ASP A 209 -2.73 -20.43 4.46
CA ASP A 209 -2.04 -21.31 5.42
C ASP A 209 -0.73 -21.91 4.86
N ASN A 210 -0.64 -22.05 3.55
CA ASN A 210 0.55 -22.54 2.85
C ASN A 210 1.46 -21.43 2.30
N ALA A 211 1.23 -20.17 2.66
CA ALA A 211 2.08 -19.07 2.21
C ALA A 211 3.50 -19.18 2.81
N ILE A 212 4.50 -18.90 1.98
CA ILE A 212 5.91 -18.97 2.38
C ILE A 212 6.52 -17.58 2.36
N VAL A 213 6.97 -17.09 3.52
CA VAL A 213 7.74 -15.86 3.64
C VAL A 213 9.21 -16.17 3.41
N LEU A 214 9.76 -15.68 2.29
CA LEU A 214 11.15 -15.90 1.89
C LEU A 214 12.11 -14.85 2.46
N GLY A 215 11.59 -13.69 2.87
CA GLY A 215 12.40 -12.64 3.47
C GLY A 215 11.58 -11.45 3.89
N VAL A 216 12.16 -10.62 4.77
CA VAL A 216 11.52 -9.44 5.36
C VAL A 216 12.44 -8.23 5.24
N GLY A 217 11.89 -7.13 4.73
CA GLY A 217 12.57 -5.85 4.68
C GLY A 217 11.83 -4.78 5.47
N VAL A 218 12.56 -3.87 6.11
CA VAL A 218 11.97 -2.83 6.96
C VAL A 218 12.50 -1.44 6.65
N THR A 219 11.64 -0.44 6.85
CA THR A 219 11.94 1.00 6.76
C THR A 219 11.12 1.78 7.79
N GLY A 220 11.18 3.10 7.71
CA GLY A 220 10.44 4.00 8.58
C GLY A 220 11.26 4.52 9.74
N SER A 221 10.73 5.52 10.45
CA SER A 221 11.40 6.18 11.58
C SER A 221 11.73 5.20 12.72
N SER A 222 10.98 4.11 12.88
CA SER A 222 11.24 3.02 13.84
C SER A 222 11.76 1.74 13.17
N GLY A 223 12.35 1.85 11.99
CA GLY A 223 12.79 0.70 11.19
C GLY A 223 13.88 -0.14 11.85
N GLU A 224 14.84 0.46 12.56
CA GLU A 224 15.88 -0.28 13.30
C GLU A 224 15.27 -1.15 14.42
N LEU A 225 14.32 -0.61 15.16
CA LEU A 225 13.57 -1.35 16.15
C LEU A 225 12.78 -2.49 15.51
N ALA A 226 12.06 -2.20 14.44
CA ALA A 226 11.31 -3.21 13.69
C ALA A 226 12.21 -4.32 13.15
N LYS A 227 13.43 -3.99 12.69
CA LYS A 227 14.41 -4.97 12.26
C LYS A 227 14.75 -5.97 13.35
N SER A 228 14.97 -5.50 14.58
CA SER A 228 15.27 -6.35 15.73
C SER A 228 14.07 -7.21 16.14
N ILE A 229 12.86 -6.61 16.17
CA ILE A 229 11.61 -7.30 16.51
C ILE A 229 11.35 -8.45 15.51
N LEU A 230 11.45 -8.18 14.21
CA LEU A 230 11.08 -9.10 13.15
C LEU A 230 12.23 -10.07 12.77
N ARG A 231 13.46 -9.83 13.19
CA ARG A 231 14.68 -10.40 12.59
C ARG A 231 14.70 -10.18 11.09
N ALA A 232 14.40 -8.94 10.68
CA ALA A 232 14.31 -8.61 9.27
C ALA A 232 15.69 -8.67 8.59
N ASP A 233 15.71 -9.17 7.36
CA ASP A 233 16.93 -9.40 6.58
C ASP A 233 17.63 -8.11 6.17
N ILE A 234 16.82 -7.08 5.93
CA ILE A 234 17.34 -5.83 5.41
C ILE A 234 16.56 -4.63 5.95
N TYR A 235 17.31 -3.58 6.28
CA TYR A 235 16.81 -2.24 6.56
C TYR A 235 17.31 -1.29 5.48
N ARG A 236 16.44 -0.37 5.05
CA ARG A 236 16.81 0.77 4.19
C ARG A 236 16.03 2.01 4.62
N THR A 237 16.60 3.18 4.34
CA THR A 237 15.91 4.44 4.58
C THR A 237 14.69 4.59 3.67
N GLU A 238 13.72 5.38 4.10
CA GLU A 238 12.47 5.64 3.39
C GLU A 238 12.69 6.15 1.96
N ILE A 239 13.72 6.95 1.72
CA ILE A 239 14.06 7.45 0.39
C ILE A 239 14.24 6.30 -0.61
N TYR A 240 15.02 5.27 -0.22
CA TYR A 240 15.28 4.12 -1.09
C TYR A 240 14.06 3.23 -1.25
N SER A 241 13.28 3.02 -0.19
CA SER A 241 12.10 2.19 -0.25
C SER A 241 10.99 2.81 -1.12
N HIS A 242 10.68 4.08 -0.89
CA HIS A 242 9.71 4.81 -1.71
C HIS A 242 10.12 4.86 -3.19
N ALA A 243 11.40 5.14 -3.48
CA ALA A 243 11.91 5.13 -4.84
C ALA A 243 11.83 3.73 -5.48
N ALA A 244 12.17 2.66 -4.75
CA ALA A 244 12.12 1.30 -5.28
C ALA A 244 10.72 0.88 -5.71
N ALA A 245 9.69 1.21 -4.91
CA ALA A 245 8.30 0.96 -5.25
C ALA A 245 7.86 1.77 -6.47
N THR A 246 8.17 3.06 -6.48
CA THR A 246 7.73 3.96 -7.56
C THR A 246 8.38 3.62 -8.89
N ILE A 247 9.68 3.37 -8.90
CA ILE A 247 10.43 3.00 -10.12
C ILE A 247 9.95 1.63 -10.65
N HIS A 248 9.57 0.71 -9.76
CA HIS A 248 8.99 -0.57 -10.19
C HIS A 248 7.65 -0.36 -10.91
N GLN A 249 6.80 0.56 -10.43
CA GLN A 249 5.50 0.85 -11.01
C GLN A 249 5.57 1.73 -12.27
N LEU A 250 6.46 2.72 -12.26
CA LEU A 250 6.66 3.69 -13.33
C LEU A 250 8.17 3.87 -13.58
N PRO A 251 8.78 3.01 -14.39
CA PRO A 251 10.24 3.01 -14.63
C PRO A 251 10.78 4.34 -15.16
N GLU A 252 9.96 5.10 -15.89
CA GLU A 252 10.31 6.40 -16.45
C GLU A 252 10.16 7.58 -15.49
N VAL A 253 9.73 7.35 -14.23
CA VAL A 253 9.54 8.43 -13.24
C VAL A 253 10.80 9.29 -13.10
N LYS A 254 10.61 10.61 -12.99
CA LYS A 254 11.68 11.59 -12.79
C LYS A 254 11.60 12.28 -11.43
N SER A 255 10.40 12.52 -10.93
CA SER A 255 10.19 13.20 -9.64
C SER A 255 9.14 12.46 -8.83
N ILE A 256 9.41 12.25 -7.54
CA ILE A 256 8.49 11.65 -6.59
C ILE A 256 8.20 12.69 -5.52
N LEU A 257 6.94 13.08 -5.40
CA LEU A 257 6.44 13.93 -4.33
C LEU A 257 5.76 13.03 -3.31
N GLU A 258 6.22 13.06 -2.08
CA GLU A 258 5.66 12.24 -0.99
C GLU A 258 5.23 13.15 0.15
N ILE A 259 3.97 13.00 0.58
CA ILE A 259 3.44 13.68 1.77
C ILE A 259 2.82 12.63 2.67
N GLY A 260 3.51 12.36 3.76
CA GLY A 260 3.10 11.44 4.80
C GLY A 260 2.23 12.08 5.88
N GLY A 261 2.13 11.39 7.03
CA GLY A 261 1.39 11.87 8.20
C GLY A 261 2.08 13.02 8.92
N GLN A 262 3.40 12.91 9.19
CA GLN A 262 4.17 13.95 9.91
C GLN A 262 5.36 14.48 9.13
N ASP A 263 5.84 13.76 8.17
CA ASP A 263 6.96 14.12 7.33
C ASP A 263 6.56 14.27 5.86
N SER A 264 7.47 14.77 5.06
CA SER A 264 7.27 14.91 3.63
C SER A 264 8.61 14.90 2.90
N LYS A 265 8.60 14.37 1.68
CA LYS A 265 9.83 14.16 0.92
C LYS A 265 9.64 14.55 -0.55
N VAL A 266 10.73 14.95 -1.20
CA VAL A 266 10.84 14.96 -2.66
C VAL A 266 12.07 14.15 -3.05
N ILE A 267 11.89 13.24 -4.01
CA ILE A 267 12.96 12.39 -4.51
C ILE A 267 13.08 12.62 -6.01
N TYR A 268 14.27 12.94 -6.46
CA TYR A 268 14.60 13.11 -7.87
C TYR A 268 15.24 11.81 -8.38
N VAL A 269 14.72 11.29 -9.48
CA VAL A 269 15.13 10.02 -10.05
C VAL A 269 15.83 10.27 -11.39
N ASN A 270 17.01 9.71 -11.53
CA ASN A 270 17.77 9.76 -12.78
C ASN A 270 18.12 8.33 -13.20
N ASN A 271 17.75 7.95 -14.42
CA ASN A 271 18.00 6.62 -14.98
C ASN A 271 17.59 5.46 -14.04
N GLY A 272 16.42 5.57 -13.40
CA GLY A 272 15.92 4.55 -12.48
C GLY A 272 16.65 4.48 -11.13
N ILE A 273 17.42 5.51 -10.76
CA ILE A 273 18.15 5.59 -9.49
C ILE A 273 17.76 6.90 -8.77
N PRO A 274 17.44 6.85 -7.46
CA PRO A 274 17.24 8.08 -6.68
C PRO A 274 18.59 8.82 -6.54
N GLU A 275 18.67 10.02 -7.12
CA GLU A 275 19.92 10.80 -7.16
C GLU A 275 19.98 11.85 -6.06
N LYS A 276 18.88 12.55 -5.84
CA LYS A 276 18.75 13.63 -4.84
C LYS A 276 17.44 13.48 -4.12
N SER A 277 17.43 13.90 -2.86
CA SER A 277 16.21 13.98 -2.08
C SER A 277 16.27 15.13 -1.09
N LYS A 278 15.10 15.60 -0.68
CA LYS A 278 14.93 16.49 0.46
C LYS A 278 13.79 15.97 1.31
N MET A 279 13.91 16.11 2.61
CA MET A 279 12.94 15.65 3.59
C MET A 279 12.69 16.71 4.64
N ASN A 280 11.46 16.84 5.10
CA ASN A 280 11.06 17.64 6.23
C ASN A 280 10.55 16.74 7.34
N GLU A 281 11.28 16.67 8.44
CA GLU A 281 10.96 15.86 9.62
C GLU A 281 10.50 16.69 10.81
N TRP A 282 10.70 18.01 10.77
CA TRP A 282 10.59 18.88 11.94
C TRP A 282 9.26 19.60 12.07
N CYS A 283 8.49 19.69 10.99
CA CYS A 283 7.28 20.50 10.98
C CYS A 283 6.15 19.80 10.24
N GLY A 284 5.06 19.51 10.94
CA GLY A 284 3.85 18.93 10.36
C GLY A 284 3.04 19.88 9.45
N ALA A 285 3.44 21.14 9.32
CA ALA A 285 2.80 22.07 8.38
C ALA A 285 3.07 21.62 6.94
N GLY A 286 2.02 21.33 6.18
CA GLY A 286 2.14 20.77 4.84
C GLY A 286 2.18 19.24 4.81
N THR A 287 1.75 18.58 5.87
CA THR A 287 1.61 17.13 5.99
C THR A 287 0.19 16.72 6.37
N GLY A 288 -0.06 15.40 6.43
CA GLY A 288 -1.35 14.83 6.80
C GLY A 288 -1.82 15.26 8.18
N ALA A 289 -0.92 15.38 9.17
CA ALA A 289 -1.28 15.77 10.53
C ALA A 289 -1.97 17.14 10.62
N MET A 290 -1.57 18.09 9.77
CA MET A 290 -2.25 19.37 9.70
C MET A 290 -3.66 19.21 9.11
N LEU A 291 -3.82 18.42 8.07
CA LEU A 291 -5.13 18.16 7.45
C LEU A 291 -6.07 17.43 8.39
N ASP A 292 -5.59 16.40 9.10
CA ASP A 292 -6.35 15.63 10.09
C ASP A 292 -6.85 16.51 11.25
N ALA A 293 -5.96 17.36 11.79
CA ALA A 293 -6.31 18.26 12.89
C ALA A 293 -7.40 19.25 12.50
N GLU A 294 -7.30 19.83 11.31
CA GLU A 294 -8.28 20.82 10.85
C GLU A 294 -9.59 20.16 10.36
N ALA A 295 -9.52 18.97 9.74
CA ALA A 295 -10.72 18.20 9.39
C ALA A 295 -11.52 17.83 10.64
N ALA A 296 -10.85 17.31 11.68
CA ALA A 296 -11.48 16.98 12.96
C ALA A 296 -12.14 18.23 13.62
N ARG A 297 -11.45 19.38 13.59
CA ARG A 297 -11.99 20.66 14.10
C ARG A 297 -13.26 21.10 13.38
N MET A 298 -13.31 20.87 12.07
CA MET A 298 -14.44 21.26 11.23
C MET A 298 -15.57 20.22 11.23
N GLY A 299 -15.37 19.05 11.88
CA GLY A 299 -16.31 17.94 11.87
C GLY A 299 -16.46 17.31 10.49
N ILE A 300 -15.41 17.35 9.66
CA ILE A 300 -15.40 16.77 8.30
C ILE A 300 -14.57 15.49 8.34
N ASP A 301 -15.06 14.43 7.67
CA ASP A 301 -14.26 13.23 7.43
C ASP A 301 -13.05 13.59 6.55
N ILE A 302 -11.86 13.19 6.99
CA ILE A 302 -10.62 13.41 6.26
C ILE A 302 -10.67 12.90 4.82
N ASN A 303 -11.41 11.82 4.57
CA ASN A 303 -11.59 11.24 3.24
C ASN A 303 -12.44 12.11 2.32
N GLU A 304 -13.31 12.96 2.87
CA GLU A 304 -14.17 13.87 2.12
C GLU A 304 -13.53 15.25 1.91
N LEU A 305 -12.45 15.56 2.65
CA LEU A 305 -11.83 16.89 2.66
C LEU A 305 -11.46 17.38 1.26
N GLY A 306 -10.90 16.49 0.44
CA GLY A 306 -10.53 16.79 -0.95
C GLY A 306 -11.73 17.12 -1.83
N ASP A 307 -12.84 16.42 -1.65
CA ASP A 307 -14.08 16.63 -2.42
C ASP A 307 -14.75 17.96 -2.04
N TYR A 308 -14.69 18.38 -0.76
CA TYR A 308 -15.10 19.73 -0.34
C TYR A 308 -14.24 20.79 -1.05
N ALA A 309 -12.92 20.63 -1.07
CA ALA A 309 -12.02 21.58 -1.73
C ALA A 309 -12.33 21.75 -3.22
N LEU A 310 -12.67 20.67 -3.93
CA LEU A 310 -12.96 20.69 -5.36
C LEU A 310 -14.30 21.35 -5.73
N ARG A 311 -15.23 21.52 -4.78
CA ARG A 311 -16.49 22.25 -5.01
C ARG A 311 -16.27 23.76 -5.03
N ALA A 312 -15.18 24.25 -4.47
CA ALA A 312 -14.88 25.67 -4.43
C ALA A 312 -14.42 26.19 -5.79
N LYS A 313 -15.03 27.29 -6.25
CA LYS A 313 -14.56 28.01 -7.44
C LYS A 313 -13.24 28.76 -7.20
N LYS A 314 -12.90 29.02 -5.93
CA LYS A 314 -11.76 29.85 -5.53
C LYS A 314 -11.31 29.42 -4.12
N ALA A 315 -10.01 29.30 -3.93
CA ALA A 315 -9.42 29.02 -2.62
C ALA A 315 -9.06 30.34 -1.92
N ILE A 316 -9.39 30.44 -0.63
CA ILE A 316 -8.89 31.55 0.20
C ILE A 316 -7.37 31.41 0.35
N ASN A 317 -6.66 32.53 0.43
CA ASN A 317 -5.22 32.53 0.61
C ASN A 317 -4.90 32.83 2.08
N PHE A 318 -4.61 31.79 2.84
CA PHE A 318 -4.19 31.93 4.23
C PHE A 318 -2.76 32.50 4.29
N ARG A 319 -2.54 33.48 5.19
CA ARG A 319 -1.24 34.16 5.34
C ARG A 319 -0.24 33.45 6.25
N THR A 320 -0.67 32.34 6.87
CA THR A 320 0.18 31.57 7.78
C THR A 320 0.76 30.35 7.09
N ARG A 321 1.99 29.98 7.49
CA ARG A 321 2.64 28.72 7.14
C ARG A 321 2.62 27.73 8.31
N CYS A 322 2.32 28.19 9.51
CA CYS A 322 2.30 27.35 10.71
C CYS A 322 0.98 26.60 10.82
N GLY A 323 1.03 25.28 10.99
CA GLY A 323 -0.16 24.44 11.20
C GLY A 323 -0.98 24.84 12.44
N VAL A 324 -0.30 25.29 13.51
CA VAL A 324 -0.98 25.76 14.73
C VAL A 324 -1.79 27.03 14.50
N PHE A 325 -1.23 27.99 13.76
CA PHE A 325 -1.96 29.22 13.43
C PHE A 325 -2.99 29.05 12.32
N MET A 326 -2.95 27.94 11.59
CA MET A 326 -3.95 27.63 10.55
C MET A 326 -5.36 27.60 11.13
N ALA A 327 -5.52 26.98 12.28
CA ALA A 327 -6.79 26.95 13.01
C ALA A 327 -7.38 28.34 13.22
N SER A 328 -6.57 29.30 13.70
CA SER A 328 -7.04 30.67 13.95
C SER A 328 -7.43 31.37 12.63
N CYS A 329 -6.67 31.16 11.56
CA CYS A 329 -7.02 31.72 10.25
C CYS A 329 -8.30 31.13 9.67
N MET A 330 -8.57 29.85 9.89
CA MET A 330 -9.81 29.20 9.46
C MET A 330 -11.01 29.68 10.27
N ILE A 331 -10.87 29.87 11.59
CA ILE A 331 -11.90 30.44 12.46
C ILE A 331 -12.23 31.88 12.03
N ASP A 332 -11.21 32.68 11.75
CA ASP A 332 -11.39 34.05 11.26
C ASP A 332 -12.16 34.07 9.93
N ALA A 333 -11.81 33.18 9.00
CA ALA A 333 -12.53 33.04 7.73
C ALA A 333 -14.01 32.63 7.93
N GLN A 334 -14.29 31.74 8.89
CA GLN A 334 -15.66 31.37 9.26
C GLN A 334 -16.43 32.57 9.84
N ALA A 335 -15.79 33.34 10.72
CA ALA A 335 -16.40 34.55 11.31
C ALA A 335 -16.72 35.62 10.25
N HIS A 336 -15.96 35.66 9.15
CA HIS A 336 -16.23 36.52 7.99
C HIS A 336 -17.24 35.94 7.01
N GLY A 337 -17.83 34.77 7.29
CA GLY A 337 -18.89 34.19 6.47
C GLY A 337 -18.41 33.51 5.18
N TYR A 338 -17.14 33.13 5.07
CA TYR A 338 -16.67 32.36 3.90
C TYR A 338 -17.34 31.00 3.86
N PRO A 339 -17.78 30.51 2.67
CA PRO A 339 -18.27 29.15 2.49
C PRO A 339 -17.22 28.13 2.91
N ILE A 340 -17.68 27.00 3.49
CA ILE A 340 -16.79 25.95 4.00
C ILE A 340 -15.88 25.39 2.92
N GLU A 341 -16.38 25.22 1.69
CA GLU A 341 -15.62 24.74 0.54
C GLU A 341 -14.44 25.66 0.21
N VAL A 342 -14.64 26.97 0.32
CA VAL A 342 -13.59 27.99 0.07
C VAL A 342 -12.53 27.94 1.15
N ILE A 343 -12.92 27.70 2.42
CA ILE A 343 -12.01 27.54 3.55
C ILE A 343 -11.18 26.26 3.37
N ILE A 344 -11.83 25.14 3.06
CA ILE A 344 -11.15 23.84 2.86
C ILE A 344 -10.24 23.87 1.63
N ALA A 345 -10.65 24.51 0.54
CA ALA A 345 -9.77 24.72 -0.61
C ALA A 345 -8.54 25.56 -0.23
N GLY A 346 -8.70 26.55 0.65
CA GLY A 346 -7.61 27.33 1.23
C GLY A 346 -6.66 26.48 2.08
N LEU A 347 -7.18 25.56 2.87
CA LEU A 347 -6.40 24.60 3.65
C LEU A 347 -5.57 23.68 2.75
N CYS A 348 -6.17 23.09 1.71
CA CYS A 348 -5.45 22.26 0.72
C CYS A 348 -4.36 23.08 0.00
N LYS A 349 -4.66 24.33 -0.36
CA LYS A 349 -3.69 25.25 -0.95
C LYS A 349 -2.53 25.57 -0.01
N ALA A 350 -2.80 25.79 1.27
CA ALA A 350 -1.78 26.02 2.27
C ALA A 350 -0.90 24.78 2.49
N CYS A 351 -1.49 23.58 2.52
CA CYS A 351 -0.77 22.31 2.60
C CYS A 351 0.23 22.17 1.44
N ALA A 352 -0.24 22.29 0.20
CA ALA A 352 0.60 22.22 -1.00
C ALA A 352 1.70 23.28 -1.03
N SER A 353 1.37 24.53 -0.66
CA SER A 353 2.33 25.63 -0.59
C SER A 353 3.40 25.41 0.47
N ASN A 354 3.00 24.93 1.67
CA ASN A 354 3.93 24.63 2.75
C ASN A 354 4.90 23.52 2.34
N TYR A 355 4.38 22.43 1.76
CA TYR A 355 5.20 21.34 1.24
C TYR A 355 6.28 21.85 0.26
N ILE A 356 5.87 22.58 -0.77
CA ILE A 356 6.79 23.11 -1.79
C ILE A 356 7.84 24.04 -1.18
N ASN A 357 7.40 24.96 -0.30
CA ASN A 357 8.28 25.98 0.25
C ASN A 357 9.24 25.42 1.31
N THR A 358 8.77 24.52 2.18
CA THR A 358 9.59 23.94 3.25
C THR A 358 10.71 23.08 2.66
N LEU A 359 10.41 22.30 1.64
CA LEU A 359 11.42 21.50 0.94
C LEU A 359 12.23 22.32 -0.09
N GLY A 360 11.88 23.59 -0.31
CA GLY A 360 12.55 24.43 -1.33
C GLY A 360 12.52 23.77 -2.70
N ILE A 361 11.35 23.25 -3.09
CA ILE A 361 11.17 22.59 -4.39
C ILE A 361 11.15 23.64 -5.49
N ASN A 362 12.06 23.53 -6.44
CA ASN A 362 12.02 24.40 -7.63
C ASN A 362 11.03 23.82 -8.63
N ARG A 363 9.82 24.36 -8.65
CA ARG A 363 8.71 23.92 -9.51
C ARG A 363 9.05 24.00 -11.01
N LYS A 364 9.91 24.96 -11.42
CA LYS A 364 10.30 25.14 -12.84
C LYS A 364 11.16 24.00 -13.37
N THR A 365 11.92 23.35 -12.48
CA THR A 365 12.88 22.29 -12.84
C THR A 365 12.43 20.90 -12.43
N LEU A 366 11.19 20.74 -11.93
CA LEU A 366 10.63 19.41 -11.71
C LEU A 366 10.43 18.71 -13.04
N GLU A 367 11.07 17.55 -13.17
CA GLU A 367 11.00 16.74 -14.38
C GLU A 367 9.83 15.75 -14.32
N HIS A 368 9.18 15.56 -15.47
CA HIS A 368 8.09 14.62 -15.66
C HIS A 368 8.59 13.27 -16.21
N PRO A 369 7.91 12.15 -15.93
CA PRO A 369 6.68 12.00 -15.13
C PRO A 369 6.90 12.30 -13.64
N ILE A 370 5.86 12.87 -12.99
CA ILE A 370 5.85 13.17 -11.56
C ILE A 370 4.85 12.24 -10.87
N VAL A 371 5.29 11.52 -9.85
CA VAL A 371 4.43 10.69 -9.00
C VAL A 371 4.15 11.41 -7.69
N PHE A 372 2.88 11.38 -7.26
CA PHE A 372 2.45 11.87 -5.95
C PHE A 372 1.98 10.70 -5.09
N GLN A 373 2.59 10.51 -3.94
CA GLN A 373 2.37 9.38 -3.04
C GLN A 373 2.38 9.79 -1.57
N GLY A 374 2.23 8.82 -0.64
CA GLY A 374 1.99 9.07 0.78
C GLY A 374 0.50 9.12 1.09
N GLY A 375 0.14 9.21 2.36
CA GLY A 375 -1.26 9.22 2.81
C GLY A 375 -2.06 10.38 2.23
N VAL A 376 -1.44 11.55 2.09
CA VAL A 376 -2.09 12.76 1.57
C VAL A 376 -2.40 12.69 0.07
N ALA A 377 -1.81 11.76 -0.66
CA ALA A 377 -2.09 11.62 -2.09
C ALA A 377 -3.54 11.18 -2.41
N SER A 378 -4.28 10.68 -1.43
CA SER A 378 -5.72 10.45 -1.53
C SER A 378 -6.53 11.74 -1.61
N ASN A 379 -5.98 12.86 -1.12
CA ASN A 379 -6.66 14.15 -1.08
C ASN A 379 -6.60 14.85 -2.44
N LYS A 380 -7.69 14.77 -3.18
CA LYS A 380 -7.82 15.36 -4.53
C LYS A 380 -7.62 16.89 -4.53
N GLY A 381 -7.99 17.56 -3.44
CA GLY A 381 -7.81 19.00 -3.29
C GLY A 381 -6.34 19.41 -3.22
N VAL A 382 -5.52 18.67 -2.42
CA VAL A 382 -4.07 18.89 -2.34
C VAL A 382 -3.40 18.54 -3.67
N LYS A 383 -3.77 17.40 -4.29
CA LYS A 383 -3.30 17.01 -5.63
C LYS A 383 -3.51 18.14 -6.63
N LYS A 384 -4.75 18.64 -6.73
CA LYS A 384 -5.09 19.75 -7.63
C LYS A 384 -4.25 20.99 -7.40
N GLN A 385 -4.03 21.38 -6.14
CA GLN A 385 -3.21 22.55 -5.80
C GLN A 385 -1.73 22.36 -6.19
N LEU A 386 -1.18 21.15 -6.01
CA LEU A 386 0.18 20.83 -6.47
C LEU A 386 0.27 20.90 -8.00
N GLU A 387 -0.68 20.33 -8.72
CA GLU A 387 -0.76 20.40 -10.19
C GLU A 387 -0.81 21.85 -10.67
N ASP A 388 -1.68 22.67 -10.09
CA ASP A 388 -1.80 24.09 -10.43
C ASP A 388 -0.51 24.88 -10.18
N TYR A 389 0.15 24.65 -9.03
CA TYR A 389 1.39 25.32 -8.71
C TYR A 389 2.55 24.94 -9.64
N ILE A 390 2.61 23.69 -10.08
CA ILE A 390 3.65 23.24 -11.00
C ILE A 390 3.34 23.75 -12.41
N ALA A 391 2.07 23.64 -12.84
CA ALA A 391 1.61 24.12 -14.15
C ALA A 391 1.87 25.63 -14.33
N GLU A 392 1.51 26.44 -13.33
CA GLU A 392 1.79 27.89 -13.33
C GLU A 392 3.28 28.19 -13.50
N ALA A 393 4.13 27.46 -12.77
CA ALA A 393 5.57 27.69 -12.81
C ALA A 393 6.23 27.25 -14.13
N GLN A 394 5.69 26.21 -14.77
CA GLN A 394 6.23 25.64 -16.00
C GLN A 394 5.56 26.19 -17.28
N GLY A 395 4.44 26.91 -17.16
CA GLY A 395 3.68 27.41 -18.29
C GLY A 395 3.06 26.32 -19.16
N ARG A 396 2.81 25.12 -18.59
CA ARG A 396 2.17 23.96 -19.26
C ARG A 396 1.35 23.17 -18.25
N GLU A 397 0.40 22.39 -18.77
CA GLU A 397 -0.38 21.48 -17.93
C GLU A 397 0.53 20.49 -17.16
N CYS A 398 0.14 20.21 -15.95
CA CYS A 398 0.80 19.23 -15.07
C CYS A 398 -0.24 18.23 -14.59
N THR A 399 0.06 16.96 -14.77
CA THR A 399 -0.70 15.85 -14.19
C THR A 399 0.23 15.06 -13.28
N LEU A 400 -0.21 14.85 -12.04
CA LEU A 400 0.46 14.02 -11.06
C LEU A 400 -0.10 12.61 -11.10
N PHE A 401 0.77 11.62 -11.26
CA PHE A 401 0.40 10.22 -11.17
C PHE A 401 0.29 9.79 -9.70
N VAL A 402 -0.86 9.24 -9.32
CA VAL A 402 -1.08 8.71 -7.97
C VAL A 402 -1.16 7.18 -8.07
N PRO A 403 -0.22 6.45 -7.47
CA PRO A 403 -0.27 4.98 -7.44
C PRO A 403 -1.49 4.47 -6.67
N VAL A 404 -2.03 3.31 -7.06
CA VAL A 404 -3.17 2.69 -6.35
C VAL A 404 -2.85 2.49 -4.87
N TYR A 405 -1.63 2.06 -4.57
CA TYR A 405 -1.15 1.80 -3.21
C TYR A 405 -0.31 2.95 -2.65
N HIS A 406 -0.62 4.20 -3.03
CA HIS A 406 0.14 5.40 -2.68
C HIS A 406 0.47 5.53 -1.18
N HIS A 407 -0.37 4.97 -0.31
CA HIS A 407 -0.26 5.07 1.15
C HIS A 407 0.66 4.02 1.79
N VAL A 408 1.08 2.99 1.06
CA VAL A 408 1.96 1.90 1.56
C VAL A 408 3.22 1.70 0.70
N MET A 409 3.62 2.72 -0.06
CA MET A 409 4.75 2.64 -0.99
C MET A 409 6.07 2.30 -0.31
N GLY A 410 6.30 2.78 0.92
CA GLY A 410 7.48 2.44 1.72
C GLY A 410 7.55 0.93 1.98
N ALA A 411 6.45 0.34 2.43
CA ALA A 411 6.37 -1.10 2.68
C ALA A 411 6.52 -1.91 1.38
N ILE A 412 5.85 -1.52 0.28
CA ILE A 412 6.02 -2.19 -1.03
C ILE A 412 7.49 -2.18 -1.45
N GLY A 413 8.15 -1.02 -1.34
CA GLY A 413 9.56 -0.89 -1.69
C GLY A 413 10.45 -1.82 -0.88
N MET A 414 10.16 -2.01 0.40
CA MET A 414 10.91 -2.94 1.25
C MET A 414 10.67 -4.39 0.88
N GLY A 415 9.47 -4.78 0.52
CA GLY A 415 9.19 -6.12 -0.03
C GLY A 415 9.98 -6.39 -1.31
N ILE A 416 10.00 -5.42 -2.24
CA ILE A 416 10.80 -5.49 -3.48
C ILE A 416 12.30 -5.61 -3.16
N ILE A 417 12.82 -4.81 -2.22
CA ILE A 417 14.23 -4.82 -1.82
C ILE A 417 14.58 -6.15 -1.14
N ALA A 418 13.70 -6.70 -0.29
CA ALA A 418 13.88 -8.03 0.31
C ALA A 418 13.96 -9.12 -0.77
N GLY A 419 13.09 -9.07 -1.79
CA GLY A 419 13.15 -9.96 -2.95
C GLY A 419 14.45 -9.87 -3.73
N ARG A 420 14.96 -8.66 -3.98
CA ARG A 420 16.25 -8.44 -4.61
C ARG A 420 17.42 -8.96 -3.77
N ASN A 421 17.31 -8.84 -2.43
CA ASN A 421 18.29 -9.38 -1.51
C ASN A 421 18.32 -10.91 -1.55
N TYR A 422 17.16 -11.54 -1.50
CA TYR A 422 17.00 -12.99 -1.67
C TYR A 422 17.59 -13.48 -3.00
N GLY A 423 17.29 -12.79 -4.10
CA GLY A 423 17.84 -13.13 -5.43
C GLY A 423 19.38 -13.10 -5.49
N LYS A 424 20.05 -12.32 -4.62
CA LYS A 424 21.50 -12.26 -4.52
C LYS A 424 22.09 -13.33 -3.61
N THR A 425 21.39 -13.65 -2.50
CA THR A 425 21.90 -14.57 -1.47
C THR A 425 21.50 -16.02 -1.71
N GLY A 426 20.38 -16.24 -2.37
CA GLY A 426 19.75 -17.55 -2.57
C GLY A 426 19.27 -18.20 -1.27
N ALA A 427 19.35 -17.51 -0.14
CA ALA A 427 19.00 -18.03 1.17
C ALA A 427 17.72 -17.34 1.70
N ALA A 428 16.78 -18.13 2.20
CA ALA A 428 15.63 -17.61 2.92
C ALA A 428 16.11 -16.84 4.16
N GLY A 429 15.37 -15.80 4.51
CA GLY A 429 15.68 -14.92 5.62
C GLY A 429 15.51 -15.56 7.00
N ALA A 430 15.93 -14.82 8.01
CA ALA A 430 15.85 -15.23 9.42
C ALA A 430 14.55 -14.74 10.10
N PHE A 431 13.48 -14.52 9.33
CA PHE A 431 12.20 -14.03 9.85
C PHE A 431 11.77 -14.77 11.10
N ARG A 432 11.39 -14.03 12.14
CA ARG A 432 11.03 -14.60 13.44
C ARG A 432 9.77 -15.47 13.44
N GLY A 433 8.94 -15.35 12.38
CA GLY A 433 7.62 -15.97 12.32
C GLY A 433 6.56 -15.16 13.06
N PHE A 434 5.31 -15.40 12.72
CA PHE A 434 4.17 -14.68 13.28
C PHE A 434 4.03 -14.95 14.79
N ASP A 435 4.13 -16.20 15.20
CA ASP A 435 4.10 -16.59 16.63
C ASP A 435 5.22 -15.95 17.44
N GLY A 436 6.43 -15.95 16.90
CA GLY A 436 7.58 -15.36 17.56
C GLY A 436 7.42 -13.87 17.84
N ILE A 437 6.72 -13.14 16.96
CA ILE A 437 6.42 -11.71 17.15
C ILE A 437 5.37 -11.52 18.25
N ARG A 438 4.35 -12.35 18.31
CA ARG A 438 3.30 -12.30 19.35
C ARG A 438 3.89 -12.50 20.75
N GLY A 439 4.88 -13.36 20.89
CA GLY A 439 5.54 -13.67 22.17
C GLY A 439 6.45 -12.58 22.72
N ILE A 440 6.76 -11.51 21.97
CA ILE A 440 7.67 -10.46 22.44
C ILE A 440 7.01 -9.63 23.54
N THR A 441 7.73 -9.39 24.63
CA THR A 441 7.38 -8.43 25.69
C THR A 441 8.38 -7.29 25.71
N SER A 442 7.97 -6.13 26.24
CA SER A 442 8.86 -4.98 26.46
C SER A 442 8.87 -4.60 27.93
N GLU A 443 10.04 -4.36 28.46
CA GLU A 443 10.24 -3.85 29.81
C GLU A 443 11.05 -2.56 29.77
N LEU A 444 10.64 -1.57 30.59
CA LEU A 444 11.40 -0.36 30.81
C LEU A 444 12.36 -0.61 31.99
N GLU A 445 13.64 -0.46 31.71
CA GLU A 445 14.69 -0.56 32.74
C GLU A 445 15.50 0.74 32.76
N VAL A 446 16.08 1.01 33.93
CA VAL A 446 16.99 2.15 34.08
C VAL A 446 18.42 1.65 33.88
N CYS A 447 19.21 2.35 33.06
CA CYS A 447 20.62 2.05 32.90
C CYS A 447 21.38 2.25 34.25
N GLY A 448 21.76 1.17 34.87
CA GLY A 448 22.53 1.19 36.13
C GLY A 448 24.04 1.34 35.97
N HIS A 449 24.53 1.85 34.84
CA HIS A 449 25.97 1.92 34.51
C HIS A 449 26.69 2.96 35.40
N SER A 450 27.36 2.51 36.46
CA SER A 450 27.98 3.35 37.46
C SER A 450 29.20 4.17 36.99
N SER A 451 29.79 3.81 35.86
CA SER A 451 30.95 4.50 35.28
C SER A 451 30.60 5.33 34.02
N CYS A 452 29.32 5.63 33.80
CA CYS A 452 28.88 6.42 32.67
C CYS A 452 29.41 7.86 32.77
N THR A 453 30.12 8.31 31.71
CA THR A 453 30.68 9.65 31.67
C THR A 453 29.72 10.68 31.05
N ARG A 454 28.62 10.24 30.45
CA ARG A 454 27.61 11.13 29.80
C ARG A 454 26.66 11.80 30.82
N HIS A 455 26.54 11.25 32.00
CA HIS A 455 25.67 11.79 33.05
C HIS A 455 26.48 12.32 34.23
N SER A 456 26.43 13.63 34.40
CA SER A 456 27.16 14.35 35.45
C SER A 456 26.53 14.26 36.86
N SER A 457 25.36 13.62 36.99
CA SER A 457 24.70 13.41 38.26
C SER A 457 24.15 11.99 38.39
N PRO A 458 24.15 11.43 39.64
CA PRO A 458 23.59 10.11 39.89
C PRO A 458 22.07 9.99 39.64
N GLU A 459 21.40 11.10 39.40
CA GLU A 459 19.95 11.16 39.15
C GLU A 459 19.59 11.18 37.65
N SER A 460 20.59 11.25 36.78
CA SER A 460 20.37 11.22 35.32
C SER A 460 20.51 9.80 34.80
N PHE A 461 19.46 9.03 34.88
CA PHE A 461 19.45 7.66 34.33
C PHE A 461 18.93 7.65 32.90
N CYS A 462 19.55 6.80 32.06
CA CYS A 462 18.98 6.48 30.75
C CYS A 462 17.89 5.43 30.88
N ASP A 463 16.74 5.69 30.31
CA ASP A 463 15.69 4.70 30.18
C ASP A 463 16.06 3.74 29.02
N LEU A 464 16.05 2.45 29.32
CA LEU A 464 16.30 1.39 28.39
C LEU A 464 15.02 0.57 28.19
N ILE A 465 14.69 0.27 26.96
CA ILE A 465 13.61 -0.68 26.67
C ILE A 465 14.24 -2.00 26.27
N LYS A 466 14.04 -3.03 27.09
CA LYS A 466 14.41 -4.40 26.77
C LYS A 466 13.26 -5.14 26.14
N LEU A 467 13.48 -5.69 24.95
CA LEU A 467 12.57 -6.62 24.30
C LEU A 467 12.94 -8.04 24.67
N ARG A 468 11.98 -8.84 25.10
CA ARG A 468 12.20 -10.21 25.57
C ARG A 468 11.26 -11.21 24.90
N ILE A 469 11.77 -12.43 24.72
CA ILE A 469 10.99 -13.62 24.38
C ILE A 469 11.39 -14.70 25.39
N ASP A 470 10.41 -15.32 26.03
CA ASP A 470 10.63 -16.38 27.01
C ASP A 470 11.66 -15.99 28.12
N GLY A 471 11.62 -14.71 28.51
CA GLY A 471 12.53 -14.15 29.51
C GLY A 471 13.93 -13.78 29.01
N LYS A 472 14.29 -14.11 27.77
CA LYS A 472 15.59 -13.74 27.17
C LYS A 472 15.51 -12.39 26.46
N THR A 473 16.50 -11.54 26.67
CA THR A 473 16.62 -10.24 25.98
C THR A 473 17.04 -10.44 24.53
N ILE A 474 16.20 -9.99 23.61
CA ILE A 474 16.45 -10.07 22.15
C ILE A 474 16.94 -8.74 21.56
N ALA A 475 16.65 -7.63 22.24
CA ALA A 475 17.14 -6.30 21.87
C ALA A 475 17.06 -5.34 23.08
N THR A 476 18.01 -4.41 23.14
CA THR A 476 18.02 -3.29 24.10
C THR A 476 18.03 -1.98 23.32
N ILE A 477 17.05 -1.12 23.56
CA ILE A 477 16.85 0.16 22.89
C ILE A 477 17.17 1.28 23.86
N GLY A 478 17.70 2.39 23.37
CA GLY A 478 18.12 3.53 24.20
C GLY A 478 19.53 3.39 24.78
N ALA A 479 20.19 2.26 24.54
CA ALA A 479 21.57 2.06 24.95
C ALA A 479 22.52 3.01 24.21
N CYS A 480 23.38 3.70 24.95
CA CYS A 480 24.44 4.54 24.40
C CYS A 480 25.70 3.71 24.10
N ASP A 481 26.71 4.34 23.50
CA ASP A 481 27.96 3.67 23.12
C ASP A 481 28.77 3.16 24.34
N GLU A 482 28.51 3.72 25.52
CA GLU A 482 29.14 3.32 26.81
C GLU A 482 28.40 2.17 27.50
N TYR A 483 27.20 1.79 27.02
CA TYR A 483 26.47 0.68 27.58
C TYR A 483 27.20 -0.65 27.31
N PRO A 484 27.42 -1.53 28.28
CA PRO A 484 28.16 -2.77 28.07
C PRO A 484 27.53 -3.61 26.98
N ARG A 485 28.30 -3.91 25.93
CA ARG A 485 27.84 -4.70 24.78
C ARG A 485 27.39 -6.11 25.16
N GLU A 486 27.95 -6.64 26.24
CA GLU A 486 27.61 -7.95 26.81
C GLU A 486 26.18 -8.00 27.37
N LEU A 487 25.63 -6.85 27.77
CA LEU A 487 24.27 -6.72 28.23
C LEU A 487 23.24 -6.35 27.17
N LEU A 488 23.70 -6.14 25.93
CA LEU A 488 22.81 -5.81 24.80
C LEU A 488 22.04 -7.03 24.29
N LYS A 489 22.56 -8.22 24.52
CA LYS A 489 21.99 -9.50 24.09
C LYS A 489 22.28 -10.56 25.12
N ASP A 490 21.26 -11.25 25.55
CA ASP A 490 21.35 -12.53 26.27
C ASP A 490 21.05 -13.65 25.24
N GLU A 491 21.89 -13.85 24.26
CA GLU A 491 21.79 -14.98 23.32
C GLU A 491 22.68 -16.13 23.75
#